data_6d08fce1681ace2c935fd7bc4623bf4c
#
_entry.id   6d08fce1681ace2c935fd7bc4623bf4c
#
_cell.length_a   1.000
_cell.length_b   1.000
_cell.length_c   1.000
_cell.angle_alpha   90.00
_cell.angle_beta   90.00
_cell.angle_gamma   90.00
#
_symmetry.space_group_name_H-M   'P 1'
#
loop_
_entity.id
_entity.type
_entity.pdbx_description
1 polymer ?
#
loop_
_entity_poly.entity_id
_entity_poly.type
_entity_poly.pdbx_seq_one_letter_code
_entity_poly.pdbx_strand_id
1 'polypeptide(L)'
;HKTDTTQRARTDLQQPLLLDNKSPPVVRGSYKDFHDRLDAFSRGLFDALTSIPGIVVAGGSVVGALCEIEAGDMDLFCVGASPRGEDALRAVLAAVQKKQGSRCGAKSRLLVTRSRAAVTIFRACGGGQLDAHAPPVQVVTTTYPTVQKLLLQFDVDSCCFAWILSEDRVVTTARGLRALRYGANIADTRFDGPGYCRRLRSTPTGQRRRRWRWGW
;
A
#
# COMPACT_ATOMS: atom_id res chain seq x y z
N HIS A 1 -6.70 -44.94 17.55
CA HIS A 1 -5.87 -43.74 17.79
C HIS A 1 -5.38 -43.17 16.46
N LYS A 2 -6.23 -42.40 15.80
CA LYS A 2 -5.84 -41.47 14.72
C LYS A 2 -5.71 -40.10 15.37
N THR A 3 -4.59 -39.81 15.96
CA THR A 3 -4.29 -38.50 16.53
C THR A 3 -3.55 -37.66 15.50
N ASP A 4 -4.27 -36.70 14.98
CA ASP A 4 -3.91 -35.29 15.01
C ASP A 4 -2.61 -34.85 14.31
N THR A 5 -2.41 -35.37 13.07
CA THR A 5 -1.37 -34.83 12.17
C THR A 5 -1.77 -33.44 11.63
N THR A 6 -3.06 -33.12 11.61
CA THR A 6 -3.59 -31.85 11.09
C THR A 6 -3.43 -30.67 12.06
N GLN A 7 -3.35 -30.94 13.35
CA GLN A 7 -3.19 -29.90 14.38
C GLN A 7 -1.70 -29.51 14.54
N ARG A 8 -0.78 -30.44 14.37
CA ARG A 8 0.67 -30.15 14.34
C ARG A 8 1.07 -29.29 13.15
N ALA A 9 0.54 -29.59 11.96
CA ALA A 9 0.83 -28.80 10.76
C ALA A 9 0.33 -27.35 10.86
N ARG A 10 -0.77 -27.09 11.62
CA ARG A 10 -1.27 -25.73 11.86
C ARG A 10 -0.42 -24.94 12.85
N THR A 11 0.22 -25.60 13.82
CA THR A 11 1.06 -24.93 14.81
C THR A 11 2.42 -24.53 14.23
N ASP A 12 2.97 -25.34 13.34
CA ASP A 12 4.25 -25.05 12.68
C ASP A 12 4.14 -23.90 11.66
N LEU A 13 2.97 -23.70 11.04
CA LEU A 13 2.70 -22.58 10.12
C LEU A 13 2.49 -21.23 10.83
N GLN A 14 2.38 -21.21 12.17
CA GLN A 14 2.19 -19.97 12.94
C GLN A 14 3.50 -19.32 13.39
N GLN A 15 4.64 -19.96 13.17
CA GLN A 15 5.92 -19.31 13.48
C GLN A 15 6.30 -18.31 12.40
N PRO A 16 6.68 -17.07 12.76
CA PRO A 16 7.16 -16.10 11.81
C PRO A 16 8.40 -16.63 11.10
N LEU A 17 8.39 -16.63 9.76
CA LEU A 17 9.60 -16.83 8.99
C LEU A 17 10.49 -15.60 9.18
N LEU A 18 11.42 -15.68 10.10
CA LEU A 18 12.47 -14.66 10.27
C LEU A 18 13.43 -14.81 9.11
N LEU A 19 13.25 -13.99 8.08
CA LEU A 19 14.05 -14.04 6.86
C LEU A 19 15.38 -13.32 6.98
N ASP A 20 15.60 -12.58 8.08
CA ASP A 20 16.84 -11.80 8.26
C ASP A 20 17.05 -11.39 9.75
N ASN A 21 18.29 -11.35 10.21
CA ASN A 21 18.70 -10.91 11.55
C ASN A 21 18.61 -9.40 11.79
N LYS A 22 17.72 -8.70 11.08
CA LYS A 22 17.55 -7.26 11.20
C LYS A 22 16.50 -6.90 12.21
N SER A 23 16.76 -5.82 12.92
CA SER A 23 15.78 -5.25 13.84
C SER A 23 14.46 -5.00 13.10
N PRO A 24 13.31 -5.40 13.70
CA PRO A 24 12.01 -5.16 13.10
C PRO A 24 11.79 -3.67 12.84
N PRO A 25 10.99 -3.33 11.84
CA PRO A 25 10.63 -1.95 11.59
C PRO A 25 9.88 -1.40 12.82
N VAL A 26 10.25 -0.20 13.25
CA VAL A 26 9.62 0.48 14.38
C VAL A 26 8.87 1.68 13.83
N VAL A 27 7.65 1.91 14.34
CA VAL A 27 6.91 3.15 14.06
C VAL A 27 7.75 4.34 14.52
N ARG A 28 7.95 5.30 13.63
CA ARG A 28 8.86 6.43 13.86
C ARG A 28 8.11 7.74 13.87
N GLY A 29 8.42 8.54 14.89
CA GLY A 29 7.90 9.89 15.03
C GLY A 29 6.43 9.95 15.49
N SER A 30 5.87 11.11 15.38
CA SER A 30 4.49 11.43 15.75
C SER A 30 3.51 11.15 14.59
N TYR A 31 2.22 11.28 14.86
CA TYR A 31 1.19 11.21 13.82
C TYR A 31 1.36 12.34 12.78
N LYS A 32 1.84 13.51 13.21
CA LYS A 32 2.20 14.60 12.31
C LYS A 32 3.31 14.17 11.34
N ASP A 33 4.36 13.50 11.82
CA ASP A 33 5.45 13.03 10.97
C ASP A 33 4.98 12.01 9.95
N PHE A 34 4.01 11.16 10.30
CA PHE A 34 3.34 10.25 9.38
C PHE A 34 2.65 11.01 8.24
N HIS A 35 1.88 12.06 8.58
CA HIS A 35 1.22 12.92 7.59
C HIS A 35 2.23 13.63 6.68
N ASP A 36 3.25 14.24 7.26
CA ASP A 36 4.26 14.97 6.52
C ASP A 36 4.99 14.05 5.52
N ARG A 37 5.28 12.80 5.90
CA ARG A 37 5.90 11.81 5.00
C ARG A 37 4.96 11.39 3.87
N LEU A 38 3.69 11.13 4.18
CA LEU A 38 2.71 10.79 3.16
C LEU A 38 2.47 11.95 2.20
N ASP A 39 2.36 13.17 2.72
CA ASP A 39 2.17 14.36 1.89
C ASP A 39 3.37 14.59 0.97
N ALA A 40 4.58 14.50 1.52
CA ALA A 40 5.81 14.58 0.73
C ALA A 40 5.87 13.46 -0.33
N PHE A 41 5.51 12.22 0.02
CA PHE A 41 5.47 11.08 -0.88
C PHE A 41 4.46 11.28 -2.01
N SER A 42 3.24 11.68 -1.67
CA SER A 42 2.16 11.90 -2.65
C SER A 42 2.29 13.22 -3.42
N ARG A 43 3.18 14.11 -2.97
CA ARG A 43 3.34 15.49 -3.44
C ARG A 43 2.07 16.32 -3.27
N GLY A 44 1.49 16.24 -2.09
CA GLY A 44 0.32 17.02 -1.71
C GLY A 44 -0.98 16.53 -2.35
N LEU A 45 -1.05 15.27 -2.79
CA LEU A 45 -2.26 14.72 -3.39
C LEU A 45 -3.34 14.44 -2.35
N PHE A 46 -2.97 14.14 -1.10
CA PHE A 46 -3.91 13.68 -0.08
C PHE A 46 -5.01 14.68 0.22
N ASP A 47 -4.72 15.97 0.30
CA ASP A 47 -5.76 17.00 0.48
C ASP A 47 -6.89 16.90 -0.53
N ALA A 48 -6.55 16.57 -1.78
CA ALA A 48 -7.55 16.40 -2.82
C ALA A 48 -8.27 15.04 -2.72
N LEU A 49 -7.63 14.02 -2.17
CA LEU A 49 -8.22 12.69 -1.99
C LEU A 49 -9.17 12.63 -0.80
N THR A 50 -8.94 13.41 0.27
CA THR A 50 -9.82 13.46 1.45
C THR A 50 -11.24 13.89 1.11
N SER A 51 -11.43 14.66 0.03
CA SER A 51 -12.76 15.07 -0.44
C SER A 51 -13.49 13.98 -1.23
N ILE A 52 -12.85 12.85 -1.53
CA ILE A 52 -13.46 11.76 -2.31
C ILE A 52 -13.99 10.70 -1.33
N PRO A 53 -15.32 10.55 -1.18
CA PRO A 53 -15.88 9.61 -0.24
C PRO A 53 -15.46 8.17 -0.55
N GLY A 54 -15.23 7.37 0.50
CA GLY A 54 -14.93 5.95 0.38
C GLY A 54 -13.57 5.61 -0.21
N ILE A 55 -12.68 6.58 -0.42
CA ILE A 55 -11.29 6.31 -0.78
C ILE A 55 -10.48 6.04 0.47
N VAL A 56 -9.71 4.97 0.41
CA VAL A 56 -8.78 4.53 1.46
C VAL A 56 -7.41 4.30 0.84
N VAL A 57 -6.37 4.79 1.49
CA VAL A 57 -4.98 4.45 1.15
C VAL A 57 -4.60 3.21 1.94
N ALA A 58 -4.04 2.18 1.29
CA ALA A 58 -3.62 1.00 2.04
C ALA A 58 -2.34 0.38 1.44
N GLY A 59 -1.72 -0.51 2.22
CA GLY A 59 -0.54 -1.22 1.74
C GLY A 59 0.79 -0.56 2.09
N GLY A 60 1.75 -0.72 1.19
CA GLY A 60 3.14 -0.36 1.40
C GLY A 60 3.39 1.12 1.70
N SER A 61 2.64 2.03 1.08
CA SER A 61 2.79 3.47 1.31
C SER A 61 2.44 3.88 2.75
N VAL A 62 1.40 3.26 3.34
CA VAL A 62 1.01 3.53 4.74
C VAL A 62 2.10 3.05 5.70
N VAL A 63 2.58 1.81 5.50
CA VAL A 63 3.68 1.26 6.32
C VAL A 63 4.97 2.05 6.11
N GLY A 64 5.25 2.43 4.87
CA GLY A 64 6.39 3.25 4.53
C GLY A 64 6.44 4.55 5.32
N ALA A 65 5.31 5.24 5.38
CA ALA A 65 5.18 6.47 6.15
C ALA A 65 5.25 6.25 7.66
N LEU A 66 4.66 5.16 8.19
CA LEU A 66 4.74 4.81 9.61
C LEU A 66 6.17 4.49 10.07
N CYS A 67 6.93 3.79 9.24
CA CYS A 67 8.24 3.24 9.60
C CYS A 67 9.42 3.99 8.98
N GLU A 68 9.17 5.08 8.24
CA GLU A 68 10.20 5.84 7.51
C GLU A 68 10.94 4.97 6.48
N ILE A 69 10.15 4.23 5.70
CA ILE A 69 10.64 3.32 4.68
C ILE A 69 10.11 3.78 3.32
N GLU A 70 10.96 3.76 2.30
CA GLU A 70 10.57 4.17 0.95
C GLU A 70 9.52 3.20 0.37
N ALA A 71 8.38 3.73 -0.07
CA ALA A 71 7.35 3.01 -0.81
C ALA A 71 7.53 3.22 -2.32
N GLY A 72 7.08 2.24 -3.12
CA GLY A 72 7.21 2.29 -4.58
C GLY A 72 6.04 2.95 -5.30
N ASP A 73 4.84 2.78 -4.76
CA ASP A 73 3.57 3.21 -5.32
C ASP A 73 2.58 3.59 -4.21
N MET A 74 1.46 4.16 -4.61
CA MET A 74 0.37 4.52 -3.72
C MET A 74 -0.91 3.80 -4.17
N ASP A 75 -1.35 2.84 -3.36
CA ASP A 75 -2.55 2.07 -3.61
C ASP A 75 -3.77 2.72 -2.98
N LEU A 76 -4.76 3.01 -3.83
CA LEU A 76 -6.05 3.55 -3.46
C LEU A 76 -7.14 2.50 -3.65
N PHE A 77 -7.99 2.35 -2.66
CA PHE A 77 -9.07 1.38 -2.64
C PHE A 77 -10.41 2.07 -2.45
N CYS A 78 -11.45 1.53 -3.09
CA CYS A 78 -12.83 1.96 -2.91
C CYS A 78 -13.49 1.11 -1.83
N VAL A 79 -14.01 1.74 -0.78
CA VAL A 79 -14.66 1.08 0.35
C VAL A 79 -16.03 1.68 0.59
N GLY A 80 -17.02 0.82 0.86
CA GLY A 80 -18.41 1.20 1.07
C GLY A 80 -19.27 1.10 -0.20
N ALA A 81 -20.52 1.54 -0.08
CA ALA A 81 -21.51 1.45 -1.16
C ALA A 81 -21.39 2.57 -2.20
N SER A 82 -20.69 3.64 -1.89
CA SER A 82 -20.54 4.83 -2.73
C SER A 82 -19.15 5.45 -2.50
N PRO A 83 -18.49 5.99 -3.53
CA PRO A 83 -18.95 6.02 -4.92
C PRO A 83 -18.76 4.66 -5.61
N ARG A 84 -19.42 4.47 -6.76
CA ARG A 84 -19.07 3.35 -7.64
C ARG A 84 -17.61 3.47 -8.05
N GLY A 85 -16.92 2.33 -8.21
CA GLY A 85 -15.49 2.34 -8.51
C GLY A 85 -15.09 3.22 -9.71
N GLU A 86 -15.98 3.39 -10.70
CA GLU A 86 -15.74 4.28 -11.83
C GLU A 86 -15.79 5.76 -11.43
N ASP A 87 -16.72 6.18 -10.60
CA ASP A 87 -16.84 7.57 -10.14
C ASP A 87 -15.65 7.93 -9.25
N ALA A 88 -15.22 7.01 -8.39
CA ALA A 88 -14.02 7.16 -7.59
C ALA A 88 -12.77 7.31 -8.47
N LEU A 89 -12.63 6.47 -9.50
CA LEU A 89 -11.52 6.55 -10.44
C LEU A 89 -11.49 7.91 -11.17
N ARG A 90 -12.65 8.39 -11.64
CA ARG A 90 -12.76 9.71 -12.31
C ARG A 90 -12.36 10.84 -11.36
N ALA A 91 -12.81 10.78 -10.11
CA ALA A 91 -12.46 11.77 -9.08
C ALA A 91 -10.97 11.75 -8.75
N VAL A 92 -10.37 10.57 -8.60
CA VAL A 92 -8.91 10.43 -8.38
C VAL A 92 -8.13 10.96 -9.59
N LEU A 93 -8.51 10.62 -10.82
CA LEU A 93 -7.87 11.14 -12.02
C LEU A 93 -7.91 12.67 -12.07
N ALA A 94 -9.07 13.27 -11.79
CA ALA A 94 -9.21 14.72 -11.73
C ALA A 94 -8.32 15.35 -10.64
N ALA A 95 -8.25 14.74 -9.45
CA ALA A 95 -7.40 15.20 -8.37
C ALA A 95 -5.91 15.15 -8.75
N VAL A 96 -5.45 14.05 -9.34
CA VAL A 96 -4.06 13.90 -9.81
C VAL A 96 -3.75 14.92 -10.89
N GLN A 97 -4.65 15.12 -11.85
CA GLN A 97 -4.49 16.07 -12.96
C GLN A 97 -4.39 17.51 -12.44
N LYS A 98 -5.26 17.91 -11.53
CA LYS A 98 -5.25 19.23 -10.89
C LYS A 98 -3.93 19.51 -10.18
N LYS A 99 -3.44 18.57 -9.38
CA LYS A 99 -2.18 18.72 -8.63
C LYS A 99 -0.95 18.68 -9.55
N GLN A 100 -1.01 18.01 -10.68
CA GLN A 100 0.08 17.97 -11.65
C GLN A 100 0.28 19.32 -12.37
N GLY A 101 -0.80 19.97 -12.81
CA GLY A 101 -0.74 21.24 -13.54
C GLY A 101 -0.05 22.36 -12.76
N SER A 102 -0.08 22.30 -11.43
CA SER A 102 0.54 23.31 -10.58
C SER A 102 2.07 23.16 -10.43
N ARG A 103 2.67 22.02 -10.77
CA ARG A 103 4.09 21.76 -10.49
C ARG A 103 4.98 21.51 -11.72
N CYS A 104 4.46 20.88 -12.75
CA CYS A 104 5.27 20.49 -13.93
C CYS A 104 5.08 21.43 -15.15
N GLY A 105 4.32 22.53 -15.00
CA GLY A 105 4.06 23.47 -16.08
C GLY A 105 3.12 22.91 -17.16
N ALA A 106 2.89 23.68 -18.21
CA ALA A 106 1.90 23.41 -19.27
C ALA A 106 2.15 22.14 -20.12
N LYS A 107 3.28 21.47 -19.96
CA LYS A 107 3.67 20.26 -20.73
C LYS A 107 3.58 18.96 -19.93
N SER A 108 3.01 18.99 -18.72
CA SER A 108 2.82 17.77 -17.93
C SER A 108 1.70 16.90 -18.50
N ARG A 109 1.90 15.59 -18.50
CA ARG A 109 0.94 14.59 -19.00
C ARG A 109 0.74 13.49 -17.96
N LEU A 110 -0.45 12.87 -17.99
CA LEU A 110 -0.71 11.61 -17.29
C LEU A 110 -0.58 10.47 -18.29
N LEU A 111 0.15 9.44 -17.91
CA LEU A 111 0.11 8.14 -18.55
C LEU A 111 -0.76 7.24 -17.69
N VAL A 112 -1.82 6.70 -18.26
CA VAL A 112 -2.75 5.82 -17.56
C VAL A 112 -2.67 4.43 -18.17
N THR A 113 -2.42 3.43 -17.34
CA THR A 113 -2.43 2.02 -17.73
C THR A 113 -3.53 1.30 -16.98
N ARG A 114 -4.11 0.28 -17.59
CA ARG A 114 -5.16 -0.54 -16.98
C ARG A 114 -4.74 -2.00 -16.99
N SER A 115 -4.85 -2.63 -15.84
CA SER A 115 -4.84 -4.09 -15.68
C SER A 115 -6.24 -4.61 -15.38
N ARG A 116 -6.37 -5.91 -15.16
CA ARG A 116 -7.64 -6.52 -14.74
C ARG A 116 -8.11 -5.99 -13.36
N ALA A 117 -7.17 -5.69 -12.46
CA ALA A 117 -7.44 -5.40 -11.06
C ALA A 117 -7.30 -3.91 -10.70
N ALA A 118 -6.58 -3.12 -11.51
CA ALA A 118 -6.24 -1.75 -11.15
C ALA A 118 -6.03 -0.85 -12.36
N VAL A 119 -6.19 0.44 -12.16
CA VAL A 119 -5.77 1.50 -13.06
C VAL A 119 -4.60 2.22 -12.42
N THR A 120 -3.46 2.27 -13.10
CA THR A 120 -2.24 2.93 -12.61
C THR A 120 -2.01 4.22 -13.37
N ILE A 121 -1.83 5.30 -12.62
CA ILE A 121 -1.65 6.67 -13.12
C ILE A 121 -0.19 7.06 -12.84
N PHE A 122 0.55 7.32 -13.90
CA PHE A 122 1.90 7.84 -13.84
C PHE A 122 1.89 9.33 -14.21
N ARG A 123 2.75 10.10 -13.59
CA ARG A 123 3.01 11.49 -13.96
C ARG A 123 4.19 11.53 -14.93
N ALA A 124 4.04 12.26 -16.03
CA ALA A 124 5.10 12.47 -17.00
C ALA A 124 5.38 13.98 -17.16
N CYS A 125 6.65 14.34 -17.20
CA CYS A 125 7.13 15.69 -17.44
C CYS A 125 7.24 15.98 -18.95
N GLY A 126 7.58 17.23 -19.30
CA GLY A 126 7.83 17.62 -20.70
C GLY A 126 8.88 16.70 -21.35
N GLY A 127 8.56 16.20 -22.55
CA GLY A 127 9.40 15.21 -23.26
C GLY A 127 8.96 13.77 -23.10
N GLY A 128 7.88 13.48 -22.33
CA GLY A 128 7.32 12.14 -22.19
C GLY A 128 8.03 11.24 -21.20
N GLN A 129 9.03 11.75 -20.49
CA GLN A 129 9.69 11.01 -19.42
C GLN A 129 8.81 10.94 -18.16
N LEU A 130 8.73 9.77 -17.55
CA LEU A 130 8.05 9.60 -16.27
C LEU A 130 8.74 10.44 -15.19
N ASP A 131 7.94 11.07 -14.33
CA ASP A 131 8.47 11.78 -13.15
C ASP A 131 8.96 10.73 -12.13
N ALA A 132 10.28 10.50 -12.13
CA ALA A 132 10.92 9.54 -11.23
C ALA A 132 10.73 9.87 -9.73
N HIS A 133 10.32 11.10 -9.42
CA HIS A 133 10.09 11.55 -8.05
C HIS A 133 8.63 11.49 -7.61
N ALA A 134 7.69 11.22 -8.53
CA ALA A 134 6.29 11.05 -8.19
C ALA A 134 5.94 9.56 -8.20
N PRO A 135 5.43 9.01 -7.09
CA PRO A 135 5.02 7.62 -7.08
C PRO A 135 3.85 7.41 -8.04
N PRO A 136 3.78 6.24 -8.69
CA PRO A 136 2.57 5.83 -9.38
C PRO A 136 1.39 5.81 -8.41
N VAL A 137 0.23 6.27 -8.87
CA VAL A 137 -1.03 6.16 -8.11
C VAL A 137 -1.81 5.00 -8.72
N GLN A 138 -2.10 4.01 -7.92
CA GLN A 138 -2.82 2.83 -8.35
C GLN A 138 -4.22 2.81 -7.73
N VAL A 139 -5.25 2.84 -8.55
CA VAL A 139 -6.64 2.71 -8.11
C VAL A 139 -7.09 1.28 -8.35
N VAL A 140 -7.30 0.54 -7.27
CA VAL A 140 -7.82 -0.83 -7.34
C VAL A 140 -9.31 -0.77 -7.68
N THR A 141 -9.70 -1.45 -8.76
CA THR A 141 -11.05 -1.36 -9.32
C THR A 141 -12.09 -2.19 -8.57
N THR A 142 -11.64 -3.08 -7.71
CA THR A 142 -12.52 -3.86 -6.82
C THR A 142 -13.02 -2.97 -5.69
N THR A 143 -14.33 -2.96 -5.45
CA THR A 143 -14.95 -2.27 -4.32
C THR A 143 -15.09 -3.23 -3.13
N TYR A 144 -14.73 -2.76 -1.95
CA TYR A 144 -14.80 -3.52 -0.72
C TYR A 144 -15.92 -2.99 0.19
N PRO A 145 -16.73 -3.84 0.83
CA PRO A 145 -17.82 -3.37 1.69
C PRO A 145 -17.30 -2.66 2.95
N THR A 146 -16.14 -3.05 3.47
CA THR A 146 -15.51 -2.46 4.65
C THR A 146 -13.98 -2.48 4.54
N VAL A 147 -13.31 -1.62 5.31
CA VAL A 147 -11.83 -1.63 5.40
C VAL A 147 -11.31 -2.96 5.96
N GLN A 148 -12.04 -3.58 6.87
CA GLN A 148 -11.66 -4.91 7.41
C GLN A 148 -11.65 -5.97 6.30
N LYS A 149 -12.69 -5.98 5.44
CA LYS A 149 -12.74 -6.91 4.29
C LYS A 149 -11.62 -6.64 3.29
N LEU A 150 -11.27 -5.37 3.06
CA LEU A 150 -10.12 -4.99 2.26
C LEU A 150 -8.83 -5.60 2.84
N LEU A 151 -8.52 -5.31 4.11
CA LEU A 151 -7.27 -5.74 4.74
C LEU A 151 -7.14 -7.27 4.86
N LEU A 152 -8.25 -8.00 4.93
CA LEU A 152 -8.25 -9.45 4.92
C LEU A 152 -7.89 -10.07 3.56
N GLN A 153 -7.96 -9.30 2.48
CA GLN A 153 -7.59 -9.75 1.13
C GLN A 153 -6.09 -9.55 0.82
N PHE A 154 -5.38 -8.81 1.65
CA PHE A 154 -3.93 -8.67 1.47
C PHE A 154 -3.24 -10.01 1.69
N ASP A 155 -2.32 -10.33 0.80
CA ASP A 155 -1.55 -11.58 0.83
C ASP A 155 -0.27 -11.47 1.69
N VAL A 156 0.21 -10.26 1.95
CA VAL A 156 1.41 -10.00 2.73
C VAL A 156 1.04 -9.28 4.03
N ASP A 157 1.40 -9.86 5.16
CA ASP A 157 1.03 -9.36 6.49
C ASP A 157 1.46 -7.91 6.75
N SER A 158 2.68 -7.58 6.35
CA SER A 158 3.23 -6.24 6.53
C SER A 158 2.55 -5.16 5.68
N CYS A 159 1.72 -5.53 4.70
CA CYS A 159 0.90 -4.61 3.92
C CYS A 159 -0.49 -4.36 4.53
N CYS A 160 -0.87 -5.08 5.60
CA CYS A 160 -2.21 -5.01 6.19
C CYS A 160 -2.44 -3.74 7.01
N PHE A 161 -2.14 -2.59 6.44
CA PHE A 161 -2.37 -1.27 7.02
C PHE A 161 -3.17 -0.41 6.06
N ALA A 162 -4.12 0.36 6.58
CA ALA A 162 -4.91 1.29 5.82
C ALA A 162 -5.04 2.62 6.54
N TRP A 163 -5.01 3.71 5.80
CA TRP A 163 -5.35 5.05 6.26
C TRP A 163 -6.71 5.45 5.70
N ILE A 164 -7.69 5.61 6.61
CA ILE A 164 -9.04 6.04 6.30
C ILE A 164 -9.02 7.56 6.25
N LEU A 165 -9.00 8.13 5.05
CA LEU A 165 -8.83 9.57 4.82
C LEU A 165 -9.93 10.39 5.49
N SER A 166 -11.19 9.95 5.41
CA SER A 166 -12.34 10.67 5.97
C SER A 166 -12.37 10.70 7.51
N GLU A 167 -11.68 9.76 8.15
CA GLU A 167 -11.61 9.64 9.61
C GLU A 167 -10.24 10.07 10.15
N ASP A 168 -9.31 10.38 9.25
CA ASP A 168 -7.92 10.66 9.54
C ASP A 168 -7.30 9.64 10.52
N ARG A 169 -7.49 8.35 10.23
CA ARG A 169 -7.15 7.26 11.12
C ARG A 169 -6.47 6.11 10.41
N VAL A 170 -5.35 5.63 10.96
CA VAL A 170 -4.69 4.41 10.51
C VAL A 170 -5.29 3.20 11.24
N VAL A 171 -5.62 2.18 10.47
CA VAL A 171 -6.10 0.89 10.98
C VAL A 171 -5.26 -0.26 10.43
N THR A 172 -5.20 -1.36 11.17
CA THR A 172 -4.47 -2.55 10.78
C THR A 172 -5.13 -3.82 11.33
N THR A 173 -4.67 -4.96 10.87
CA THR A 173 -5.06 -6.28 11.38
C THR A 173 -4.07 -6.79 12.42
N ALA A 174 -4.46 -7.81 13.21
CA ALA A 174 -3.56 -8.47 14.14
C ALA A 174 -2.31 -9.03 13.45
N ARG A 175 -2.42 -9.55 12.22
CA ARG A 175 -1.29 -10.04 11.44
C ARG A 175 -0.38 -8.89 10.96
N GLY A 176 -0.95 -7.72 10.62
CA GLY A 176 -0.16 -6.53 10.30
C GLY A 176 0.65 -6.04 11.49
N LEU A 177 0.02 -5.95 12.68
CA LEU A 177 0.73 -5.61 13.92
C LEU A 177 1.84 -6.61 14.24
N ARG A 178 1.57 -7.90 14.07
CA ARG A 178 2.58 -8.94 14.26
C ARG A 178 3.75 -8.75 13.31
N ALA A 179 3.49 -8.56 12.01
CA ALA A 179 4.53 -8.35 11.02
C ALA A 179 5.38 -7.12 11.35
N LEU A 180 4.75 -6.03 11.79
CA LEU A 180 5.45 -4.83 12.23
C LEU A 180 6.31 -5.09 13.46
N ARG A 181 5.77 -5.79 14.46
CA ARG A 181 6.45 -6.09 15.72
C ARG A 181 7.68 -6.98 15.56
N TYR A 182 7.57 -7.98 14.69
CA TYR A 182 8.62 -9.00 14.53
C TYR A 182 9.46 -8.82 13.25
N GLY A 183 9.11 -7.88 12.39
CA GLY A 183 9.80 -7.68 11.11
C GLY A 183 9.65 -8.87 10.15
N ALA A 184 8.57 -9.64 10.27
CA ALA A 184 8.39 -10.90 9.54
C ALA A 184 6.96 -11.07 9.02
N ASN A 185 6.84 -11.64 7.82
CA ASN A 185 5.57 -12.09 7.26
C ASN A 185 5.40 -13.58 7.50
N ILE A 186 4.16 -14.03 7.71
CA ILE A 186 3.83 -15.46 7.71
C ILE A 186 3.29 -15.80 6.32
N ALA A 187 3.84 -16.85 5.72
CA ALA A 187 3.32 -17.37 4.46
C ALA A 187 1.89 -17.90 4.66
N ASP A 188 0.97 -17.41 3.85
CA ASP A 188 -0.42 -17.84 3.86
C ASP A 188 -0.64 -18.81 2.69
N THR A 189 -1.01 -20.05 3.00
CA THR A 189 -1.20 -21.10 2.00
C THR A 189 -2.41 -20.88 1.09
N ARG A 190 -3.25 -19.87 1.36
CA ARG A 190 -4.31 -19.44 0.46
C ARG A 190 -3.78 -18.73 -0.78
N PHE A 191 -2.56 -18.24 -0.69
CA PHE A 191 -1.87 -17.57 -1.78
C PHE A 191 -0.70 -18.42 -2.26
N ASP A 192 -0.55 -18.52 -3.55
CA ASP A 192 0.51 -19.28 -4.18
C ASP A 192 1.11 -18.51 -5.38
N GLY A 193 2.09 -19.12 -6.00
CA GLY A 193 2.69 -18.62 -7.22
C GLY A 193 3.91 -17.71 -7.03
N PRO A 194 4.66 -17.50 -8.11
CA PRO A 194 5.97 -16.84 -8.08
C PRO A 194 5.90 -15.38 -7.61
N GLY A 195 4.80 -14.70 -7.90
CA GLY A 195 4.58 -13.31 -7.48
C GLY A 195 4.47 -13.19 -5.96
N TYR A 196 3.71 -14.07 -5.33
CA TYR A 196 3.55 -14.09 -3.87
C TYR A 196 4.88 -14.43 -3.17
N CYS A 197 5.56 -15.49 -3.60
CA CYS A 197 6.87 -15.86 -3.05
C CYS A 197 7.89 -14.73 -3.17
N ARG A 198 7.88 -13.99 -4.28
CA ARG A 198 8.76 -12.83 -4.47
C ARG A 198 8.43 -11.71 -3.49
N ARG A 199 7.15 -11.39 -3.27
CA ARG A 199 6.72 -10.37 -2.29
C ARG A 199 7.10 -10.73 -0.86
N LEU A 200 6.93 -12.00 -0.48
CA LEU A 200 7.36 -12.48 0.84
C LEU A 200 8.87 -12.33 1.07
N ARG A 201 9.67 -12.50 0.03
CA ARG A 201 11.13 -12.41 0.08
C ARG A 201 11.66 -10.97 -0.02
N SER A 202 10.86 -10.05 -0.50
CA SER A 202 11.23 -8.64 -0.61
C SER A 202 11.14 -7.91 0.73
N THR A 203 11.64 -8.55 1.80
CA THR A 203 11.90 -7.90 3.07
C THR A 203 13.10 -6.95 2.92
N PRO A 204 13.16 -5.86 3.68
CA PRO A 204 14.22 -4.89 3.53
C PRO A 204 15.57 -5.50 3.86
N THR A 205 16.38 -5.75 2.85
CA THR A 205 17.78 -6.09 3.04
C THR A 205 18.55 -4.79 3.36
N GLY A 206 19.11 -4.71 4.59
CA GLY A 206 19.85 -3.52 5.01
C GLY A 206 21.18 -3.43 4.31
N GLN A 207 21.43 -2.32 3.86
CA GLN A 207 22.56 -1.41 3.92
C GLN A 207 22.34 -0.30 2.91
N ARG A 208 22.37 0.94 3.41
CA ARG A 208 22.22 2.17 2.64
C ARG A 208 20.85 2.34 1.96
N ARG A 209 19.96 3.05 2.64
CA ARG A 209 18.56 3.38 2.26
C ARG A 209 17.66 2.15 2.28
N ARG A 210 16.84 2.04 3.30
CA ARG A 210 15.82 1.00 3.48
C ARG A 210 14.76 1.13 2.38
N ARG A 211 15.00 0.48 1.26
CA ARG A 211 14.10 0.46 0.11
C ARG A 211 13.29 -0.83 0.15
N TRP A 212 12.05 -0.73 0.61
CA TRP A 212 11.09 -1.79 0.37
C TRP A 212 10.67 -1.70 -1.11
N ARG A 213 11.07 -2.68 -1.90
CA ARG A 213 10.48 -2.81 -3.23
C ARG A 213 9.22 -3.65 -3.10
N TRP A 214 8.10 -2.99 -3.08
CA TRP A 214 6.81 -3.60 -3.31
C TRP A 214 6.64 -3.65 -4.83
N GLY A 215 6.82 -4.82 -5.44
CA GLY A 215 6.53 -5.00 -6.86
C GLY A 215 5.26 -5.84 -6.98
N TRP A 216 4.29 -5.34 -7.69
CA TRP A 216 3.16 -6.11 -8.23
C TRP A 216 3.58 -6.89 -9.45
#